data_13e0ebeb907b68754fbb42dc91252ded
#
_entry.id   13e0ebeb907b68754fbb42dc91252ded
#
_cell.length_a   1.000
_cell.length_b   1.000
_cell.length_c   1.000
_cell.angle_alpha   90.00
_cell.angle_beta   90.00
_cell.angle_gamma   90.00
#
_symmetry.space_group_name_H-M   'P 1'
#
loop_
_entity.id
_entity.type
_entity.pdbx_description
1 polymer ?
#
loop_
_entity_poly.entity_id
_entity_poly.type
_entity_poly.pdbx_seq_one_letter_code
_entity_poly.pdbx_strand_id
1 'polypeptide(L)'
;VNDGTDDLTARPWFSVFQGAFDHIASLTGITYIYEPNDDGARLSNFSRPSGRVGLRADIRIGGHYIDGDSGSNTLAYNFAPESGGDMIIDTGNTSFFGRTTLDSINLRNVVEHEHCHGLGLSHICPINETKLMEPFISRRFRGLQLDDIFSLNRLYGDYYEKVHRDRDNDSPENATVLPISVGETFKRDFLSIDDNSDVDVYQL
;
A
#
# COMPACT_ATOMS: atom_id res chain seq x y z
N VAL A 1 5.09 -5.11 20.10
CA VAL A 1 3.82 -4.43 20.37
C VAL A 1 4.14 -3.01 20.77
N ASN A 2 3.62 -2.03 20.06
CA ASN A 2 3.68 -0.65 20.48
C ASN A 2 2.43 -0.36 21.33
N ASP A 3 2.62 -0.13 22.61
CA ASP A 3 1.53 0.22 23.53
C ASP A 3 1.20 1.73 23.51
N GLY A 4 1.71 2.46 22.50
CA GLY A 4 1.55 3.91 22.37
C GLY A 4 2.52 4.74 23.19
N THR A 5 3.43 4.10 23.94
CA THR A 5 4.44 4.85 24.72
C THR A 5 5.69 5.17 23.90
N ASP A 6 5.97 4.41 22.82
CA ASP A 6 7.07 4.63 21.91
C ASP A 6 6.63 5.47 20.69
N ASP A 7 7.32 6.55 20.43
CA ASP A 7 7.18 7.30 19.17
C ASP A 7 7.91 6.57 18.04
N LEU A 8 7.20 5.73 17.31
CA LEU A 8 7.74 5.00 16.17
C LEU A 8 8.12 5.93 15.00
N THR A 9 7.57 7.14 14.93
CA THR A 9 7.90 8.10 13.85
C THR A 9 9.35 8.57 13.92
N ALA A 10 9.96 8.50 15.11
CA ALA A 10 11.37 8.81 15.32
C ALA A 10 12.32 7.68 14.87
N ARG A 11 11.81 6.51 14.50
CA ARG A 11 12.64 5.37 14.07
C ARG A 11 13.10 5.54 12.62
N PRO A 12 14.37 5.25 12.29
CA PRO A 12 14.90 5.47 10.93
C PRO A 12 14.16 4.73 9.82
N TRP A 13 13.55 3.59 10.12
CA TRP A 13 12.78 2.80 9.16
C TRP A 13 11.36 3.32 8.94
N PHE A 14 10.80 4.13 9.85
CA PHE A 14 9.41 4.60 9.76
C PHE A 14 9.13 5.34 8.46
N SER A 15 10.03 6.23 8.05
CA SER A 15 9.89 6.97 6.80
C SER A 15 9.86 6.09 5.54
N VAL A 16 10.46 4.90 5.60
CA VAL A 16 10.41 3.93 4.50
C VAL A 16 9.00 3.35 4.37
N PHE A 17 8.41 2.95 5.49
CA PHE A 17 7.02 2.47 5.52
C PHE A 17 6.05 3.58 5.11
N GLN A 18 6.13 4.73 5.75
CA GLN A 18 5.29 5.87 5.41
C GLN A 18 5.37 6.19 3.91
N GLY A 19 6.58 6.27 3.36
CA GLY A 19 6.76 6.55 1.93
C GLY A 19 6.21 5.47 1.01
N ALA A 20 6.14 4.20 1.44
CA ALA A 20 5.48 3.14 0.68
C ALA A 20 3.95 3.33 0.66
N PHE A 21 3.35 3.60 1.81
CA PHE A 21 1.90 3.87 1.91
C PHE A 21 1.52 5.18 1.20
N ASP A 22 2.32 6.25 1.35
CA ASP A 22 2.10 7.52 0.65
C ASP A 22 2.17 7.35 -0.87
N HIS A 23 3.08 6.48 -1.36
CA HIS A 23 3.18 6.17 -2.78
C HIS A 23 1.89 5.51 -3.30
N ILE A 24 1.41 4.46 -2.65
CA ILE A 24 0.13 3.81 -3.00
C ILE A 24 -1.01 4.84 -2.95
N ALA A 25 -1.09 5.60 -1.87
CA ALA A 25 -2.10 6.64 -1.71
C ALA A 25 -2.02 7.72 -2.80
N SER A 26 -0.86 8.02 -3.34
CA SER A 26 -0.70 9.01 -4.40
C SER A 26 -1.21 8.56 -5.76
N LEU A 27 -1.48 7.27 -5.94
CA LEU A 27 -1.82 6.63 -7.21
C LEU A 27 -3.23 6.03 -7.23
N THR A 28 -3.86 5.85 -6.07
CA THR A 28 -5.13 5.12 -5.92
C THR A 28 -6.15 5.92 -5.11
N GLY A 29 -7.39 5.49 -5.08
CA GLY A 29 -8.45 6.03 -4.22
C GLY A 29 -8.28 5.76 -2.72
N ILE A 30 -7.19 5.12 -2.30
CA ILE A 30 -6.97 4.76 -0.90
C ILE A 30 -6.37 5.92 -0.12
N THR A 31 -6.87 6.14 1.10
CA THR A 31 -6.29 7.08 2.08
C THR A 31 -5.83 6.30 3.32
N TYR A 32 -4.61 6.54 3.76
CA TYR A 32 -4.05 5.92 4.96
C TYR A 32 -4.00 6.92 6.12
N ILE A 33 -4.32 6.41 7.30
CA ILE A 33 -4.18 7.15 8.56
C ILE A 33 -3.31 6.30 9.48
N TYR A 34 -2.20 6.86 9.95
CA TYR A 34 -1.34 6.18 10.90
C TYR A 34 -2.00 6.09 12.27
N GLU A 35 -2.17 4.86 12.78
CA GLU A 35 -2.60 4.59 14.14
C GLU A 35 -1.39 4.18 14.98
N PRO A 36 -0.94 4.99 15.95
CA PRO A 36 0.25 4.71 16.74
C PRO A 36 0.04 3.61 17.80
N ASN A 37 -1.22 3.34 18.15
CA ASN A 37 -1.52 2.42 19.23
C ASN A 37 -1.69 0.99 18.73
N ASP A 38 -1.29 0.03 19.55
CA ASP A 38 -1.51 -1.40 19.34
C ASP A 38 -1.69 -2.09 20.70
N ASP A 39 -2.81 -2.74 20.91
CA ASP A 39 -3.16 -3.44 22.15
C ASP A 39 -2.62 -4.86 22.24
N GLY A 40 -1.76 -5.29 21.31
CA GLY A 40 -1.20 -6.64 21.25
C GLY A 40 -2.21 -7.72 20.88
N ALA A 41 -3.38 -7.36 20.40
CA ALA A 41 -4.33 -8.33 19.89
C ALA A 41 -3.68 -9.16 18.77
N ARG A 42 -4.10 -10.42 18.64
CA ARG A 42 -3.49 -11.36 17.70
C ARG A 42 -3.57 -10.81 16.26
N LEU A 43 -2.44 -10.79 15.56
CA LEU A 43 -2.40 -10.56 14.13
C LEU A 43 -3.12 -11.70 13.43
N SER A 44 -3.86 -11.38 12.47
CA SER A 44 -4.68 -12.16 11.56
C SER A 44 -4.98 -13.62 11.90
N ASN A 45 -6.20 -13.90 11.96
CA ASN A 45 -6.92 -15.08 11.50
C ASN A 45 -8.39 -14.65 11.36
N PHE A 46 -9.28 -15.54 10.93
CA PHE A 46 -10.72 -15.27 10.77
C PHE A 46 -11.44 -14.75 12.04
N SER A 47 -10.78 -14.69 13.18
CA SER A 47 -11.31 -14.20 14.46
C SER A 47 -10.55 -13.02 15.04
N ARG A 48 -9.71 -12.34 14.22
CA ARG A 48 -9.02 -11.14 14.70
C ARG A 48 -10.02 -10.01 15.01
N PRO A 49 -9.76 -9.18 16.00
CA PRO A 49 -10.59 -7.99 16.21
C PRO A 49 -10.30 -6.96 15.12
N SER A 50 -11.35 -6.27 14.64
CA SER A 50 -11.24 -5.15 13.71
C SER A 50 -10.40 -4.01 14.28
N GLY A 51 -9.91 -3.14 13.44
CA GLY A 51 -9.28 -1.89 13.82
C GLY A 51 -10.24 -1.04 14.67
N ARG A 52 -9.65 -0.24 15.53
CA ARG A 52 -10.34 0.71 16.38
C ARG A 52 -9.45 1.90 16.65
N VAL A 53 -9.81 3.05 16.12
CA VAL A 53 -9.07 4.30 16.29
C VAL A 53 -8.74 4.56 17.78
N GLY A 54 -7.49 4.88 18.05
CA GLY A 54 -6.98 5.09 19.40
C GLY A 54 -6.66 3.80 20.17
N LEU A 55 -6.77 2.62 19.53
CA LEU A 55 -6.47 1.34 20.15
C LEU A 55 -5.63 0.41 19.25
N ARG A 56 -5.99 0.28 17.99
CA ARG A 56 -5.26 -0.51 16.98
C ARG A 56 -5.69 -0.16 15.57
N ALA A 57 -4.78 -0.28 14.62
CA ALA A 57 -5.07 -0.11 13.19
C ALA A 57 -5.92 -1.26 12.61
N ASP A 58 -6.55 -0.99 11.46
CA ASP A 58 -7.18 -2.03 10.64
C ASP A 58 -6.12 -2.96 10.02
N ILE A 59 -5.02 -2.39 9.55
CA ILE A 59 -3.88 -3.12 8.99
C ILE A 59 -2.70 -2.92 9.92
N ARG A 60 -2.12 -4.01 10.38
CA ARG A 60 -1.02 -4.01 11.34
C ARG A 60 0.19 -4.68 10.72
N ILE A 61 1.36 -4.14 11.00
CA ILE A 61 2.63 -4.66 10.49
C ILE A 61 3.46 -5.15 11.66
N GLY A 62 3.83 -6.43 11.61
CA GLY A 62 4.65 -7.07 12.64
C GLY A 62 5.95 -7.63 12.09
N GLY A 63 7.00 -7.67 12.93
CA GLY A 63 8.23 -8.40 12.64
C GLY A 63 8.23 -9.76 13.36
N HIS A 64 8.60 -10.82 12.64
CA HIS A 64 8.74 -12.15 13.17
C HIS A 64 9.87 -12.88 12.45
N TYR A 65 10.61 -13.75 13.15
CA TYR A 65 11.55 -14.65 12.48
C TYR A 65 10.76 -15.76 11.77
N ILE A 66 10.90 -15.86 10.45
CA ILE A 66 10.24 -16.87 9.63
C ILE A 66 11.27 -17.93 9.24
N ASP A 67 12.19 -17.65 8.36
CA ASP A 67 13.23 -18.59 7.91
C ASP A 67 14.61 -17.92 7.75
N GLY A 68 14.69 -16.61 7.77
CA GLY A 68 15.93 -15.85 7.72
C GLY A 68 16.71 -15.97 6.43
N ASP A 69 17.96 -15.46 6.45
CA ASP A 69 18.86 -15.43 5.28
C ASP A 69 19.23 -16.82 4.72
N SER A 70 18.99 -17.88 5.45
CA SER A 70 19.37 -19.26 5.09
C SER A 70 18.20 -20.18 4.77
N GLY A 71 16.96 -19.67 4.88
CA GLY A 71 15.74 -20.45 4.67
C GLY A 71 15.27 -20.52 3.22
N SER A 72 13.97 -20.70 3.02
CA SER A 72 13.31 -20.71 1.69
C SER A 72 13.27 -19.33 1.06
N ASN A 73 13.79 -18.34 1.76
CA ASN A 73 13.90 -16.95 1.34
C ASN A 73 12.54 -16.19 1.35
N THR A 74 11.71 -16.52 2.32
CA THR A 74 10.50 -15.75 2.60
C THR A 74 10.89 -14.41 3.21
N LEU A 75 10.67 -13.32 2.48
CA LEU A 75 11.00 -11.98 2.97
C LEU A 75 9.92 -11.42 3.90
N ALA A 76 8.66 -11.69 3.54
CA ALA A 76 7.49 -11.28 4.28
C ALA A 76 6.28 -12.08 3.78
N TYR A 77 5.14 -11.91 4.41
CA TYR A 77 3.85 -12.31 3.88
C TYR A 77 2.74 -11.38 4.39
N ASN A 78 1.68 -11.29 3.63
CA ASN A 78 0.49 -10.53 4.00
C ASN A 78 -0.74 -11.43 4.01
N PHE A 79 -1.64 -11.17 4.95
CA PHE A 79 -2.93 -11.83 4.95
C PHE A 79 -3.85 -11.16 3.94
N ALA A 80 -4.67 -11.94 3.26
CA ALA A 80 -5.65 -11.42 2.31
C ALA A 80 -6.71 -10.52 2.99
N PRO A 81 -7.41 -9.65 2.26
CA PRO A 81 -8.35 -8.69 2.83
C PRO A 81 -9.40 -9.33 3.74
N GLU A 82 -9.97 -10.47 3.33
CA GLU A 82 -10.96 -11.22 4.13
C GLU A 82 -10.39 -11.77 5.45
N SER A 83 -9.06 -11.88 5.53
CA SER A 83 -8.33 -12.26 6.74
C SER A 83 -7.72 -11.06 7.46
N GLY A 84 -7.97 -9.85 6.97
CA GLY A 84 -7.69 -8.58 7.63
C GLY A 84 -6.50 -7.78 7.16
N GLY A 85 -5.72 -8.26 6.19
CA GLY A 85 -4.68 -7.46 5.57
C GLY A 85 -3.44 -7.18 6.43
N ASP A 86 -3.25 -7.87 7.57
CA ASP A 86 -2.04 -7.70 8.39
C ASP A 86 -0.80 -8.24 7.68
N MET A 87 0.35 -7.61 7.92
CA MET A 87 1.64 -7.95 7.31
C MET A 87 2.62 -8.49 8.34
N ILE A 88 3.37 -9.52 7.98
CA ILE A 88 4.49 -10.05 8.76
C ILE A 88 5.77 -9.99 7.94
N ILE A 89 6.79 -9.34 8.49
CA ILE A 89 8.11 -9.21 7.87
C ILE A 89 9.08 -10.17 8.58
N ASP A 90 9.87 -10.91 7.79
CA ASP A 90 10.90 -11.78 8.36
C ASP A 90 12.09 -10.98 8.92
N THR A 91 12.17 -10.93 10.24
CA THR A 91 13.27 -10.25 10.94
C THR A 91 14.62 -10.97 10.80
N GLY A 92 14.64 -12.19 10.28
CA GLY A 92 15.85 -12.97 10.03
C GLY A 92 16.55 -12.63 8.72
N ASN A 93 15.88 -11.97 7.76
CA ASN A 93 16.46 -11.58 6.46
C ASN A 93 17.31 -10.28 6.58
N THR A 94 18.27 -10.28 7.50
CA THR A 94 19.05 -9.07 7.84
C THR A 94 19.97 -8.62 6.71
N SER A 95 20.51 -9.55 5.92
CA SER A 95 21.35 -9.24 4.75
C SER A 95 20.55 -8.54 3.64
N PHE A 96 19.29 -8.88 3.48
CA PHE A 96 18.42 -8.30 2.48
C PHE A 96 17.92 -6.91 2.91
N PHE A 97 17.34 -6.81 4.10
CA PHE A 97 16.75 -5.56 4.60
C PHE A 97 17.78 -4.54 5.09
N GLY A 98 18.98 -4.99 5.47
CA GLY A 98 20.09 -4.11 5.83
C GLY A 98 20.66 -3.28 4.67
N ARG A 99 20.25 -3.55 3.43
CA ARG A 99 20.65 -2.76 2.25
C ARG A 99 19.80 -1.51 2.10
N THR A 100 20.34 -0.39 2.59
CA THR A 100 19.66 0.92 2.56
C THR A 100 19.92 1.74 1.30
N THR A 101 20.62 1.19 0.31
CA THR A 101 20.88 1.86 -0.98
C THR A 101 19.58 2.11 -1.74
N LEU A 102 19.59 3.14 -2.60
CA LEU A 102 18.42 3.55 -3.40
C LEU A 102 17.19 3.78 -2.52
N ASP A 103 17.38 4.44 -1.40
CA ASP A 103 16.34 4.76 -0.43
C ASP A 103 15.61 3.49 0.08
N SER A 104 16.40 2.52 0.49
CA SER A 104 15.92 1.22 1.02
C SER A 104 14.96 0.49 0.08
N ILE A 105 15.26 0.49 -1.21
CA ILE A 105 14.41 -0.11 -2.26
C ILE A 105 13.96 -1.54 -1.94
N ASN A 106 14.83 -2.33 -1.29
CA ASN A 106 14.49 -3.69 -0.88
C ASN A 106 13.31 -3.73 0.07
N LEU A 107 13.39 -2.98 1.19
CA LEU A 107 12.32 -2.92 2.17
C LEU A 107 11.06 -2.28 1.58
N ARG A 108 11.24 -1.19 0.85
CA ARG A 108 10.12 -0.45 0.23
C ARG A 108 9.32 -1.33 -0.72
N ASN A 109 10.00 -2.01 -1.65
CA ASN A 109 9.32 -2.87 -2.61
C ASN A 109 8.66 -4.09 -1.95
N VAL A 110 9.25 -4.65 -0.89
CA VAL A 110 8.60 -5.71 -0.11
C VAL A 110 7.34 -5.18 0.58
N VAL A 111 7.41 -4.03 1.26
CA VAL A 111 6.26 -3.45 1.95
C VAL A 111 5.11 -3.16 0.98
N GLU A 112 5.40 -2.55 -0.18
CA GLU A 112 4.37 -2.28 -1.19
C GLU A 112 3.81 -3.58 -1.79
N HIS A 113 4.66 -4.58 -2.09
CA HIS A 113 4.24 -5.89 -2.62
C HIS A 113 3.30 -6.61 -1.64
N GLU A 114 3.73 -6.75 -0.41
CA GLU A 114 2.94 -7.45 0.61
C GLU A 114 1.64 -6.71 0.90
N HIS A 115 1.70 -5.38 0.97
CA HIS A 115 0.49 -4.61 1.17
C HIS A 115 -0.51 -4.77 0.03
N CYS A 116 -0.05 -4.87 -1.21
CA CYS A 116 -0.92 -5.19 -2.36
C CYS A 116 -1.62 -6.54 -2.21
N HIS A 117 -0.98 -7.56 -1.60
CA HIS A 117 -1.69 -8.78 -1.23
C HIS A 117 -2.80 -8.51 -0.21
N GLY A 118 -2.53 -7.66 0.79
CA GLY A 118 -3.53 -7.20 1.76
C GLY A 118 -4.66 -6.39 1.16
N LEU A 119 -4.46 -5.82 0.00
CA LEU A 119 -5.46 -5.11 -0.81
C LEU A 119 -6.16 -6.01 -1.84
N GLY A 120 -5.81 -7.30 -1.93
CA GLY A 120 -6.49 -8.28 -2.77
C GLY A 120 -5.78 -8.64 -4.07
N LEU A 121 -4.57 -8.13 -4.32
CA LEU A 121 -3.82 -8.53 -5.51
C LEU A 121 -3.11 -9.88 -5.29
N SER A 122 -3.11 -10.70 -6.32
CA SER A 122 -2.34 -11.94 -6.39
C SER A 122 -1.06 -11.74 -7.20
N HIS A 123 -0.12 -12.70 -7.11
CA HIS A 123 1.02 -12.72 -8.00
C HIS A 123 0.59 -12.77 -9.47
N ILE A 124 1.32 -12.07 -10.32
CA ILE A 124 1.04 -11.98 -11.75
C ILE A 124 2.20 -12.50 -12.60
N CYS A 125 1.87 -13.00 -13.78
CA CYS A 125 2.79 -13.51 -14.80
C CYS A 125 2.70 -12.65 -16.07
N PRO A 126 3.73 -12.66 -16.94
CA PRO A 126 4.97 -13.42 -16.82
C PRO A 126 5.94 -12.82 -15.80
N ILE A 127 6.89 -13.63 -15.32
CA ILE A 127 7.99 -13.18 -14.46
C ILE A 127 9.08 -12.62 -15.38
N ASN A 128 9.15 -11.29 -15.48
CA ASN A 128 10.07 -10.58 -16.36
C ASN A 128 10.65 -9.30 -15.76
N GLU A 129 10.45 -9.12 -14.44
CA GLU A 129 10.92 -7.97 -13.65
C GLU A 129 10.37 -6.62 -14.13
N THR A 130 9.09 -6.59 -14.52
CA THR A 130 8.40 -5.36 -14.97
C THR A 130 7.25 -4.93 -14.09
N LYS A 131 6.85 -5.75 -13.11
CA LYS A 131 5.72 -5.52 -12.23
C LYS A 131 6.10 -5.79 -10.77
N LEU A 132 5.50 -5.07 -9.85
CA LEU A 132 5.77 -5.27 -8.44
C LEU A 132 5.20 -6.60 -7.94
N MET A 133 4.01 -6.99 -8.43
CA MET A 133 3.31 -8.21 -8.00
C MET A 133 3.82 -9.49 -8.67
N GLU A 134 4.99 -9.48 -9.30
CA GLU A 134 5.69 -10.72 -9.66
C GLU A 134 6.17 -11.43 -8.38
N PRO A 135 6.25 -12.79 -8.36
CA PRO A 135 6.59 -13.53 -7.13
C PRO A 135 8.02 -13.31 -6.60
N PHE A 136 8.83 -12.51 -7.28
CA PHE A 136 10.19 -12.16 -6.88
C PHE A 136 10.40 -10.65 -6.90
N ILE A 137 10.95 -10.11 -5.82
CA ILE A 137 11.21 -8.67 -5.71
C ILE A 137 12.31 -8.22 -6.68
N SER A 138 11.97 -7.32 -7.58
CA SER A 138 12.92 -6.63 -8.45
C SER A 138 13.43 -5.34 -7.80
N ARG A 139 14.67 -4.95 -8.15
CA ARG A 139 15.29 -3.67 -7.79
C ARG A 139 15.48 -2.75 -8.99
N ARG A 140 14.92 -3.12 -10.13
CA ARG A 140 15.03 -2.34 -11.38
C ARG A 140 14.12 -1.13 -11.39
N PHE A 141 13.08 -1.15 -10.55
CA PHE A 141 12.09 -0.08 -10.39
C PHE A 141 11.72 0.06 -8.93
N ARG A 142 11.04 1.13 -8.61
CA ARG A 142 10.57 1.44 -7.26
C ARG A 142 9.05 1.38 -7.22
N GLY A 143 8.52 0.53 -6.34
CA GLY A 143 7.10 0.41 -6.05
C GLY A 143 6.24 -0.05 -7.21
N LEU A 144 4.97 0.32 -7.16
CA LEU A 144 3.93 -0.06 -8.12
C LEU A 144 4.31 0.29 -9.55
N GLN A 145 4.04 -0.63 -10.47
CA GLN A 145 4.16 -0.43 -11.91
C GLN A 145 2.76 -0.34 -12.53
N LEU A 146 2.67 -0.05 -13.82
CA LEU A 146 1.41 0.26 -14.50
C LEU A 146 0.32 -0.79 -14.28
N ASP A 147 0.67 -2.07 -14.41
CA ASP A 147 -0.29 -3.17 -14.22
C ASP A 147 -0.79 -3.26 -12.77
N ASP A 148 0.12 -3.00 -11.80
CA ASP A 148 -0.21 -3.00 -10.37
C ASP A 148 -1.15 -1.84 -10.03
N ILE A 149 -0.85 -0.64 -10.56
CA ILE A 149 -1.63 0.59 -10.34
C ILE A 149 -3.06 0.40 -10.86
N PHE A 150 -3.23 0.00 -12.13
CA PHE A 150 -4.57 -0.19 -12.69
C PHE A 150 -5.34 -1.34 -12.04
N SER A 151 -4.64 -2.36 -11.52
CA SER A 151 -5.29 -3.42 -10.74
C SER A 151 -5.84 -2.88 -9.41
N LEU A 152 -5.11 -1.98 -8.75
CA LEU A 152 -5.59 -1.33 -7.52
C LEU A 152 -6.70 -0.32 -7.82
N ASN A 153 -6.56 0.49 -8.88
CA ASN A 153 -7.58 1.46 -9.25
C ASN A 153 -8.91 0.77 -9.54
N ARG A 154 -8.89 -0.38 -10.21
CA ARG A 154 -10.09 -1.19 -10.44
C ARG A 154 -10.80 -1.66 -9.15
N LEU A 155 -10.08 -1.77 -8.04
CA LEU A 155 -10.63 -2.22 -6.75
C LEU A 155 -11.00 -1.06 -5.83
N TYR A 156 -10.31 0.07 -5.95
CA TYR A 156 -10.34 1.15 -4.98
C TYR A 156 -10.51 2.54 -5.58
N GLY A 157 -10.69 2.62 -6.90
CA GLY A 157 -10.70 3.89 -7.61
C GLY A 157 -9.32 4.53 -7.77
N ASP A 158 -9.25 5.58 -8.57
CA ASP A 158 -8.03 6.33 -8.76
C ASP A 158 -7.84 7.45 -7.73
N TYR A 159 -6.80 8.25 -7.90
CA TYR A 159 -6.48 9.32 -6.96
C TYR A 159 -7.61 10.31 -6.72
N TYR A 160 -8.43 10.62 -7.71
CA TYR A 160 -9.51 11.62 -7.59
C TYR A 160 -10.79 11.07 -6.96
N GLU A 161 -10.91 9.77 -6.83
CA GLU A 161 -12.03 9.09 -6.16
C GLU A 161 -11.87 8.96 -4.64
N LYS A 162 -10.72 9.40 -4.08
CA LYS A 162 -10.44 9.35 -2.63
C LYS A 162 -11.44 10.05 -1.74
N VAL A 163 -11.96 11.15 -2.21
CA VAL A 163 -12.66 12.12 -1.36
C VAL A 163 -14.10 11.69 -1.10
N HIS A 164 -14.59 10.72 -1.85
CA HIS A 164 -16.01 10.39 -1.89
C HIS A 164 -16.24 8.89 -1.77
N ARG A 165 -16.07 8.34 -0.56
CA ARG A 165 -16.36 6.93 -0.24
C ARG A 165 -17.70 6.41 -0.78
N ASP A 166 -18.65 7.29 -1.06
CA ASP A 166 -19.97 7.00 -1.62
C ASP A 166 -20.31 7.94 -2.79
N ARG A 167 -19.32 8.65 -3.33
CA ARG A 167 -19.46 9.65 -4.37
C ARG A 167 -18.15 9.80 -5.11
N ASP A 168 -17.95 8.92 -6.03
CA ASP A 168 -17.04 9.07 -7.13
C ASP A 168 -17.30 10.40 -7.85
N ASN A 169 -16.40 10.80 -8.71
CA ASN A 169 -16.59 12.02 -9.52
C ASN A 169 -17.49 11.78 -10.75
N ASP A 170 -18.47 10.87 -10.67
CA ASP A 170 -19.34 10.40 -11.75
C ASP A 170 -20.40 11.41 -12.18
N SER A 171 -20.54 12.50 -11.48
CA SER A 171 -21.58 13.49 -11.78
C SER A 171 -21.08 14.92 -11.69
N PRO A 172 -21.72 15.88 -12.39
CA PRO A 172 -21.38 17.30 -12.29
C PRO A 172 -21.40 17.85 -10.86
N GLU A 173 -22.25 17.30 -10.00
CA GLU A 173 -22.37 17.71 -8.58
C GLU A 173 -21.16 17.25 -7.76
N ASN A 174 -20.49 16.19 -8.20
CA ASN A 174 -19.32 15.59 -7.55
C ASN A 174 -18.03 15.80 -8.33
N ALA A 175 -18.07 16.61 -9.38
CA ALA A 175 -16.92 16.83 -10.26
C ALA A 175 -15.65 17.20 -9.50
N THR A 176 -14.56 16.55 -9.84
CA THR A 176 -13.23 16.91 -9.32
C THR A 176 -12.81 18.28 -9.85
N VAL A 177 -12.56 19.24 -8.94
CA VAL A 177 -12.02 20.55 -9.31
C VAL A 177 -10.52 20.41 -9.60
N LEU A 178 -10.13 20.70 -10.84
CA LEU A 178 -8.73 20.65 -11.23
C LEU A 178 -7.99 21.92 -10.79
N PRO A 179 -6.77 21.82 -10.25
CA PRO A 179 -5.96 22.96 -9.81
C PRO A 179 -5.27 23.62 -11.01
N ILE A 180 -6.07 24.21 -11.91
CA ILE A 180 -5.58 24.83 -13.15
C ILE A 180 -6.09 26.27 -13.28
N SER A 181 -5.22 27.17 -13.75
CA SER A 181 -5.57 28.55 -14.10
C SER A 181 -5.65 28.74 -15.60
N VAL A 182 -6.35 29.79 -16.04
CA VAL A 182 -6.47 30.10 -17.46
C VAL A 182 -5.10 30.27 -18.12
N GLY A 183 -4.86 29.51 -19.18
CA GLY A 183 -3.61 29.49 -19.93
C GLY A 183 -2.54 28.52 -19.41
N GLU A 184 -2.81 27.80 -18.32
CA GLU A 184 -1.93 26.76 -17.81
C GLU A 184 -2.27 25.39 -18.40
N THR A 185 -1.33 24.44 -18.27
CA THR A 185 -1.53 23.03 -18.62
C THR A 185 -1.41 22.20 -17.34
N PHE A 186 -2.41 21.39 -17.09
CA PHE A 186 -2.40 20.40 -16.02
C PHE A 186 -2.26 19.00 -16.62
N LYS A 187 -1.45 18.17 -15.99
CA LYS A 187 -1.27 16.76 -16.35
C LYS A 187 -1.30 15.90 -15.09
N ARG A 188 -2.12 14.89 -15.12
CA ARG A 188 -2.16 13.82 -14.12
C ARG A 188 -2.05 12.48 -14.83
N ASP A 189 -1.12 11.65 -14.40
CA ASP A 189 -0.97 10.28 -14.90
C ASP A 189 -1.70 9.30 -13.97
N PHE A 190 -1.99 8.10 -14.48
CA PHE A 190 -2.56 6.96 -13.76
C PHE A 190 -4.00 7.16 -13.29
N LEU A 191 -4.77 7.99 -13.99
CA LEU A 191 -6.22 8.00 -13.86
C LEU A 191 -6.81 6.83 -14.62
N SER A 192 -7.96 6.34 -14.21
CA SER A 192 -8.61 5.17 -14.81
C SER A 192 -10.12 5.35 -14.86
N ILE A 193 -10.72 4.76 -15.86
CA ILE A 193 -12.13 4.38 -15.85
C ILE A 193 -12.13 2.93 -15.35
N ASP A 194 -12.56 2.70 -14.13
CA ASP A 194 -12.31 1.45 -13.43
C ASP A 194 -13.35 0.36 -13.73
N ASP A 195 -14.59 0.73 -14.11
CA ASP A 195 -15.61 -0.19 -14.56
C ASP A 195 -16.52 0.43 -15.66
N ASN A 196 -17.59 -0.29 -16.06
CA ASN A 196 -18.49 0.14 -17.14
C ASN A 196 -19.48 1.24 -16.73
N SER A 197 -19.60 1.55 -15.47
CA SER A 197 -20.46 2.60 -14.90
C SER A 197 -19.69 3.84 -14.48
N ASP A 198 -18.38 3.74 -14.41
CA ASP A 198 -17.47 4.81 -14.04
C ASP A 198 -17.44 5.93 -15.10
N VAL A 199 -17.59 7.14 -14.65
CA VAL A 199 -17.62 8.36 -15.48
C VAL A 199 -16.89 9.48 -14.75
N ASP A 200 -15.70 9.80 -15.19
CA ASP A 200 -14.92 10.91 -14.61
C ASP A 200 -15.45 12.29 -15.06
N VAL A 201 -15.90 13.09 -14.12
CA VAL A 201 -16.31 14.48 -14.33
C VAL A 201 -15.34 15.45 -13.66
N TYR A 202 -14.82 16.39 -14.46
CA TYR A 202 -13.87 17.40 -13.98
C TYR A 202 -14.45 18.81 -14.16
N GLN A 203 -14.19 19.68 -13.17
CA GLN A 203 -14.49 21.10 -13.21
C GLN A 203 -13.19 21.92 -13.36
N LEU A 204 -13.19 22.88 -14.30
CA LEU A 204 -12.12 23.86 -14.54
C LEU A 204 -12.42 25.17 -13.85
#